data_3e5afb68b3be42f8666fccc652ff1bac
#
_entry.id   3e5afb68b3be42f8666fccc652ff1bac
#
_cell.length_a   1.000
_cell.length_b   1.000
_cell.length_c   1.000
_cell.angle_alpha   90.00
_cell.angle_beta   90.00
_cell.angle_gamma   90.00
#
_symmetry.space_group_name_H-M   'P 1'
#
loop_
_entity.id
_entity.type
_entity.pdbx_description
1 polymer ?
#
loop_
_entity_poly.entity_id
_entity_poly.type
_entity_poly.pdbx_seq_one_letter_code
_entity_poly.pdbx_strand_id
1 'polypeptide(L)'
;MAASLLNALIHEVDVFLKFSWRDWSVTLIPGLIFSLGAMRTLPSSSRIFQSYLLLIVWLTPYVYWFNLWNQITGIEEDRIDKPDRPIPSGKVTVVGAKIRWAVALTVFLSVAAYEPTLRPQTICWVLTSVMHCATPLGNHWFGKNCIAMTTGAWALLGGSWKAIAPLTPRTEHFILAVSLWAGLLTSIQDLRDMKGDAAIGRKTLPLVLGSSRCRRIITFFLIPASLLVLWGSGILSIAPASLIVVHAFLGYRIMNDKGSYHDHKTYMIYTYTFCLILAFTALEGLDWSKSVHTIVKLMLPDRAITQFL
;
A
#
# COMPACT_ATOMS: atom_id res chain seq x y z
N MET A 1 -28.69 26.67 4.99
CA MET A 1 -27.21 26.66 5.26
C MET A 1 -26.72 25.28 5.69
N ALA A 2 -27.24 24.64 6.74
CA ALA A 2 -26.78 23.31 7.21
C ALA A 2 -26.92 22.20 6.15
N ALA A 3 -28.06 22.09 5.46
CA ALA A 3 -28.27 21.10 4.40
C ALA A 3 -27.32 21.29 3.21
N SER A 4 -26.98 22.54 2.84
CA SER A 4 -26.01 22.84 1.77
C SER A 4 -24.59 22.44 2.16
N LEU A 5 -24.19 22.64 3.41
CA LEU A 5 -22.89 22.20 3.94
C LEU A 5 -22.79 20.68 4.00
N LEU A 6 -23.85 20.00 4.43
CA LEU A 6 -23.89 18.53 4.46
C LEU A 6 -23.75 17.94 3.06
N ASN A 7 -24.47 18.48 2.07
CA ASN A 7 -24.38 18.02 0.68
C ASN A 7 -22.98 18.26 0.09
N ALA A 8 -22.33 19.38 0.41
CA ALA A 8 -20.97 19.64 0.00
C ALA A 8 -19.97 18.64 0.63
N LEU A 9 -20.14 18.32 1.91
CA LEU A 9 -19.30 17.34 2.60
C LEU A 9 -19.48 15.93 2.00
N ILE A 10 -20.71 15.50 1.77
CA ILE A 10 -21.01 14.21 1.12
C ILE A 10 -20.36 14.14 -0.27
N HIS A 11 -20.43 15.23 -1.04
CA HIS A 11 -19.79 15.31 -2.35
C HIS A 11 -18.26 15.15 -2.24
N GLU A 12 -17.59 15.84 -1.32
CA GLU A 12 -16.14 15.75 -1.16
C GLU A 12 -15.71 14.36 -0.66
N VAL A 13 -16.48 13.71 0.22
CA VAL A 13 -16.24 12.33 0.63
C VAL A 13 -16.37 11.37 -0.56
N ASP A 14 -17.40 11.50 -1.40
CA ASP A 14 -17.57 10.68 -2.60
C ASP A 14 -16.43 10.89 -3.61
N VAL A 15 -15.99 12.13 -3.79
CA VAL A 15 -14.83 12.47 -4.64
C VAL A 15 -13.56 11.83 -4.08
N PHE A 16 -13.28 11.98 -2.77
CA PHE A 16 -12.15 11.35 -2.10
C PHE A 16 -12.14 9.83 -2.31
N LEU A 17 -13.27 9.18 -2.05
CA LEU A 17 -13.42 7.74 -2.24
C LEU A 17 -13.09 7.32 -3.67
N LYS A 18 -13.64 8.02 -4.68
CA LYS A 18 -13.42 7.68 -6.09
C LYS A 18 -12.00 7.91 -6.59
N PHE A 19 -11.28 8.86 -6.00
CA PHE A 19 -9.86 9.04 -6.32
C PHE A 19 -8.97 7.98 -5.66
N SER A 20 -9.34 7.45 -4.48
CA SER A 20 -8.40 6.72 -3.62
C SER A 20 -8.67 5.22 -3.45
N TRP A 21 -9.93 4.75 -3.54
CA TRP A 21 -10.32 3.38 -3.13
C TRP A 21 -9.54 2.26 -3.84
N ARG A 22 -9.15 2.47 -5.10
CA ARG A 22 -8.40 1.48 -5.88
C ARG A 22 -7.02 1.17 -5.32
N ASP A 23 -6.46 2.11 -4.57
CA ASP A 23 -5.11 2.00 -4.02
C ASP A 23 -5.11 1.68 -2.51
N TRP A 24 -6.28 1.45 -1.91
CA TRP A 24 -6.37 1.13 -0.48
C TRP A 24 -5.68 -0.18 -0.12
N SER A 25 -5.67 -1.17 -1.01
CA SER A 25 -4.99 -2.45 -0.79
C SER A 25 -3.45 -2.34 -0.76
N VAL A 26 -2.90 -1.22 -1.20
CA VAL A 26 -1.44 -0.93 -1.17
C VAL A 26 -1.09 0.29 -0.32
N THR A 27 -2.08 0.96 0.28
CA THR A 27 -1.88 2.18 1.09
C THR A 27 -2.60 2.11 2.44
N LEU A 28 -3.89 2.44 2.51
CA LEU A 28 -4.62 2.54 3.77
C LEU A 28 -4.64 1.20 4.53
N ILE A 29 -4.99 0.11 3.85
CA ILE A 29 -5.12 -1.21 4.50
C ILE A 29 -3.78 -1.69 5.06
N PRO A 30 -2.66 -1.73 4.28
CA PRO A 30 -1.37 -2.13 4.83
C PRO A 30 -0.86 -1.19 5.92
N GLY A 31 -1.06 0.13 5.80
CA GLY A 31 -0.69 1.08 6.85
C GLY A 31 -1.42 0.81 8.17
N LEU A 32 -2.72 0.56 8.11
CA LEU A 32 -3.54 0.21 9.27
C LEU A 32 -3.15 -1.15 9.86
N ILE A 33 -2.94 -2.19 9.04
CA ILE A 33 -2.50 -3.52 9.52
C ILE A 33 -1.15 -3.41 10.24
N PHE A 34 -0.18 -2.73 9.64
CA PHE A 34 1.15 -2.62 10.22
C PHE A 34 1.16 -1.83 11.54
N SER A 35 0.30 -0.81 11.64
CA SER A 35 0.15 -0.01 12.86
C SER A 35 -0.40 -0.81 14.07
N LEU A 36 -1.09 -1.93 13.84
CA LEU A 36 -1.52 -2.83 14.92
C LEU A 36 -0.32 -3.41 15.69
N GLY A 37 0.78 -3.69 14.99
CA GLY A 37 2.05 -4.08 15.64
C GLY A 37 2.60 -2.99 16.56
N ALA A 38 2.54 -1.72 16.13
CA ALA A 38 2.96 -0.57 16.93
C ALA A 38 2.09 -0.37 18.17
N MET A 39 0.77 -0.56 18.06
CA MET A 39 -0.17 -0.42 19.21
C MET A 39 0.16 -1.40 20.33
N ARG A 40 0.63 -2.60 20.02
CA ARG A 40 1.01 -3.63 21.00
C ARG A 40 2.22 -3.23 21.86
N THR A 41 3.01 -2.28 21.38
CA THR A 41 4.18 -1.77 22.12
C THR A 41 3.82 -0.65 23.11
N LEU A 42 2.58 -0.14 23.07
CA LEU A 42 2.13 0.94 23.95
C LEU A 42 1.72 0.41 25.33
N PRO A 43 2.19 1.03 26.43
CA PRO A 43 1.94 0.55 27.80
C PRO A 43 0.52 0.84 28.31
N SER A 44 -0.29 1.66 27.66
CA SER A 44 -1.63 2.07 28.17
C SER A 44 -2.57 2.57 27.08
N SER A 45 -3.87 2.35 27.30
CA SER A 45 -4.95 2.67 26.35
C SER A 45 -5.23 4.16 26.15
N SER A 46 -4.80 5.05 27.03
CA SER A 46 -5.22 6.46 27.02
C SER A 46 -4.74 7.27 25.81
N ARG A 47 -3.66 6.88 25.16
CA ARG A 47 -3.12 7.56 23.97
C ARG A 47 -3.45 6.87 22.64
N ILE A 48 -3.99 5.65 22.68
CA ILE A 48 -4.26 4.85 21.47
C ILE A 48 -5.20 5.59 20.52
N PHE A 49 -6.27 6.17 21.04
CA PHE A 49 -7.23 6.91 20.23
C PHE A 49 -6.59 8.12 19.54
N GLN A 50 -5.80 8.92 20.25
CA GLN A 50 -5.11 10.08 19.70
C GLN A 50 -4.09 9.69 18.61
N SER A 51 -3.32 8.65 18.89
CA SER A 51 -2.34 8.11 17.92
C SER A 51 -3.01 7.56 16.67
N TYR A 52 -4.15 6.88 16.82
CA TYR A 52 -4.91 6.38 15.69
C TYR A 52 -5.56 7.49 14.88
N LEU A 53 -6.04 8.53 15.53
CA LEU A 53 -6.55 9.73 14.86
C LEU A 53 -5.43 10.41 14.06
N LEU A 54 -4.24 10.57 14.65
CA LEU A 54 -3.06 11.10 13.97
C LEU A 54 -2.69 10.24 12.74
N LEU A 55 -2.70 8.91 12.90
CA LEU A 55 -2.45 7.98 11.80
C LEU A 55 -3.43 8.20 10.64
N ILE A 56 -4.73 8.25 10.92
CA ILE A 56 -5.76 8.45 9.89
C ILE A 56 -5.57 9.81 9.20
N VAL A 57 -5.33 10.87 9.99
CA VAL A 57 -5.13 12.23 9.47
C VAL A 57 -3.86 12.31 8.60
N TRP A 58 -2.83 11.50 8.86
CA TRP A 58 -1.62 11.42 8.05
C TRP A 58 -1.79 10.51 6.82
N LEU A 59 -2.43 9.34 6.95
CA LEU A 59 -2.64 8.39 5.85
C LEU A 59 -3.61 8.90 4.79
N THR A 60 -4.62 9.65 5.20
CA THR A 60 -5.62 10.19 4.26
C THR A 60 -4.97 11.06 3.19
N PRO A 61 -4.22 12.13 3.51
CA PRO A 61 -3.55 12.93 2.49
C PRO A 61 -2.38 12.17 1.82
N TYR A 62 -1.73 11.21 2.50
CA TYR A 62 -0.71 10.35 1.89
C TYR A 62 -1.22 9.69 0.61
N VAL A 63 -2.39 9.07 0.64
CA VAL A 63 -2.98 8.40 -0.53
C VAL A 63 -3.66 9.38 -1.48
N TYR A 64 -4.40 10.36 -0.93
CA TYR A 64 -5.25 11.24 -1.73
C TYR A 64 -4.44 12.20 -2.59
N TRP A 65 -3.43 12.85 -2.01
CA TRP A 65 -2.55 13.76 -2.70
C TRP A 65 -1.81 13.13 -3.87
N PHE A 66 -1.24 11.94 -3.66
CA PHE A 66 -0.57 11.18 -4.71
C PHE A 66 -1.53 10.78 -5.83
N ASN A 67 -2.71 10.26 -5.48
CA ASN A 67 -3.69 9.83 -6.46
C ASN A 67 -4.25 10.98 -7.29
N LEU A 68 -4.45 12.15 -6.69
CA LEU A 68 -4.79 13.36 -7.43
C LEU A 68 -3.70 13.71 -8.44
N TRP A 69 -2.44 13.72 -8.03
CA TRP A 69 -1.33 14.04 -8.92
C TRP A 69 -1.18 13.03 -10.05
N ASN A 70 -1.14 11.76 -9.72
CA ASN A 70 -1.04 10.68 -10.70
C ASN A 70 -2.18 10.72 -11.74
N GLN A 71 -3.42 11.00 -11.31
CA GLN A 71 -4.54 11.11 -12.23
C GLN A 71 -4.56 12.43 -13.03
N ILE A 72 -4.00 13.52 -12.50
CA ILE A 72 -3.83 14.78 -13.24
C ILE A 72 -2.78 14.61 -14.35
N THR A 73 -1.69 13.90 -14.09
CA THR A 73 -0.61 13.70 -15.06
C THR A 73 -0.88 12.53 -16.02
N GLY A 74 -1.64 11.53 -15.60
CA GLY A 74 -1.96 10.31 -16.34
C GLY A 74 -3.34 10.28 -17.00
N ILE A 75 -3.94 11.43 -17.34
CA ILE A 75 -5.31 11.50 -17.90
C ILE A 75 -5.45 10.66 -19.17
N GLU A 76 -4.49 10.69 -20.08
CA GLU A 76 -4.56 9.97 -21.36
C GLU A 76 -4.47 8.45 -21.16
N GLU A 77 -3.61 7.99 -20.25
CA GLU A 77 -3.57 6.58 -19.83
C GLU A 77 -4.90 6.14 -19.21
N ASP A 78 -5.43 6.96 -18.29
CA ASP A 78 -6.66 6.64 -17.58
C ASP A 78 -7.89 6.61 -18.48
N ARG A 79 -7.90 7.38 -19.57
CA ARG A 79 -8.96 7.29 -20.59
C ARG A 79 -9.03 5.92 -21.26
N ILE A 80 -7.89 5.22 -21.36
CA ILE A 80 -7.79 3.91 -22.00
C ILE A 80 -8.06 2.79 -20.97
N ASP A 81 -7.37 2.81 -19.84
CA ASP A 81 -7.36 1.70 -18.88
C ASP A 81 -8.39 1.85 -17.77
N LYS A 82 -8.77 3.10 -17.42
CA LYS A 82 -9.63 3.42 -16.25
C LYS A 82 -10.58 4.60 -16.55
N PRO A 83 -11.44 4.51 -17.59
CA PRO A 83 -12.28 5.62 -18.05
C PRO A 83 -13.31 6.08 -17.02
N ASP A 84 -13.59 5.27 -16.00
CA ASP A 84 -14.49 5.56 -14.88
C ASP A 84 -13.85 6.38 -13.74
N ARG A 85 -12.53 6.68 -13.81
CA ARG A 85 -11.87 7.58 -12.85
C ARG A 85 -12.48 9.00 -12.90
N PRO A 86 -12.41 9.78 -11.79
CA PRO A 86 -13.09 11.07 -11.67
C PRO A 86 -12.80 12.08 -12.78
N ILE A 87 -11.55 12.16 -13.26
CA ILE A 87 -11.17 13.13 -14.31
C ILE A 87 -11.62 12.64 -15.70
N PRO A 88 -11.26 11.42 -16.16
CA PRO A 88 -11.70 10.92 -17.48
C PRO A 88 -13.24 10.87 -17.64
N SER A 89 -13.95 10.50 -16.57
CA SER A 89 -15.41 10.45 -16.57
C SER A 89 -16.11 11.82 -16.55
N GLY A 90 -15.34 12.91 -16.41
CA GLY A 90 -15.91 14.27 -16.32
C GLY A 90 -16.53 14.60 -14.95
N LYS A 91 -16.48 13.71 -13.97
CA LYS A 91 -17.03 13.93 -12.62
C LYS A 91 -16.32 15.07 -11.89
N VAL A 92 -15.01 15.19 -12.10
CA VAL A 92 -14.17 16.26 -11.55
C VAL A 92 -13.38 16.92 -12.67
N THR A 93 -13.41 18.25 -12.74
CA THR A 93 -12.59 18.99 -13.69
C THR A 93 -11.12 18.94 -13.30
N VAL A 94 -10.20 19.09 -14.26
CA VAL A 94 -8.75 19.16 -14.00
C VAL A 94 -8.42 20.28 -13.01
N VAL A 95 -9.09 21.45 -13.14
CA VAL A 95 -8.91 22.58 -12.20
C VAL A 95 -9.37 22.19 -10.80
N GLY A 96 -10.54 21.57 -10.67
CA GLY A 96 -11.03 21.07 -9.39
C GLY A 96 -10.13 20.02 -8.75
N ALA A 97 -9.51 19.14 -9.54
CA ALA A 97 -8.52 18.18 -9.07
C ALA A 97 -7.23 18.89 -8.58
N LYS A 98 -6.73 19.89 -9.31
CA LYS A 98 -5.54 20.69 -8.90
C LYS A 98 -5.75 21.45 -7.59
N ILE A 99 -6.97 22.02 -7.36
CA ILE A 99 -7.28 22.68 -6.10
C ILE A 99 -7.23 21.67 -4.94
N ARG A 100 -7.86 20.50 -5.09
CA ARG A 100 -7.83 19.43 -4.08
C ARG A 100 -6.42 18.90 -3.84
N TRP A 101 -5.62 18.79 -4.88
CA TRP A 101 -4.20 18.42 -4.80
C TRP A 101 -3.41 19.41 -3.91
N ALA A 102 -3.58 20.72 -4.13
CA ALA A 102 -2.90 21.75 -3.33
C ALA A 102 -3.36 21.70 -1.87
N VAL A 103 -4.67 21.57 -1.62
CA VAL A 103 -5.23 21.43 -0.27
C VAL A 103 -4.70 20.18 0.42
N ALA A 104 -4.71 19.02 -0.26
CA ALA A 104 -4.22 17.76 0.30
C ALA A 104 -2.73 17.82 0.65
N LEU A 105 -1.90 18.45 -0.20
CA LEU A 105 -0.49 18.68 0.09
C LEU A 105 -0.30 19.59 1.32
N THR A 106 -1.06 20.67 1.39
CA THR A 106 -1.00 21.58 2.55
C THR A 106 -1.35 20.87 3.84
N VAL A 107 -2.42 20.06 3.85
CA VAL A 107 -2.79 19.25 5.02
C VAL A 107 -1.67 18.26 5.36
N PHE A 108 -1.12 17.56 4.37
CA PHE A 108 -0.05 16.56 4.58
C PHE A 108 1.21 17.18 5.22
N LEU A 109 1.64 18.33 4.72
CA LEU A 109 2.77 19.05 5.27
C LEU A 109 2.48 19.63 6.66
N SER A 110 1.25 20.10 6.91
CA SER A 110 0.83 20.61 8.21
C SER A 110 0.84 19.53 9.28
N VAL A 111 0.44 18.30 8.94
CA VAL A 111 0.55 17.14 9.86
C VAL A 111 2.00 16.86 10.22
N ALA A 112 2.91 16.88 9.24
CA ALA A 112 4.35 16.69 9.48
C ALA A 112 4.99 17.86 10.23
N ALA A 113 4.46 19.07 10.11
CA ALA A 113 4.89 20.21 10.90
C ALA A 113 4.46 20.07 12.38
N TYR A 114 3.22 19.62 12.61
CA TYR A 114 2.66 19.37 13.93
C TYR A 114 3.35 18.19 14.64
N GLU A 115 3.58 17.07 13.92
CA GLU A 115 4.24 15.88 14.45
C GLU A 115 5.59 15.66 13.75
N PRO A 116 6.70 16.18 14.34
CA PRO A 116 8.02 16.14 13.72
C PRO A 116 8.56 14.74 13.42
N THR A 117 8.11 13.71 14.15
CA THR A 117 8.56 12.32 13.94
C THR A 117 8.13 11.78 12.57
N LEU A 118 7.07 12.34 11.96
CA LEU A 118 6.56 11.97 10.64
C LEU A 118 7.25 12.70 9.47
N ARG A 119 8.08 13.73 9.76
CA ARG A 119 8.74 14.55 8.71
C ARG A 119 9.54 13.72 7.71
N PRO A 120 10.42 12.79 8.13
CA PRO A 120 11.23 12.01 7.17
C PRO A 120 10.37 11.24 6.18
N GLN A 121 9.29 10.59 6.63
CA GLN A 121 8.38 9.82 5.79
C GLN A 121 7.55 10.72 4.88
N THR A 122 7.08 11.84 5.39
CA THR A 122 6.34 12.83 4.58
C THR A 122 7.21 13.42 3.48
N ILE A 123 8.44 13.85 3.81
CA ILE A 123 9.39 14.41 2.83
C ILE A 123 9.77 13.33 1.80
N CYS A 124 10.07 12.11 2.25
CA CYS A 124 10.38 11.00 1.34
C CYS A 124 9.23 10.76 0.35
N TRP A 125 7.97 10.74 0.82
CA TRP A 125 6.83 10.53 -0.06
C TRP A 125 6.59 11.69 -1.02
N VAL A 126 6.79 12.92 -0.58
CA VAL A 126 6.71 14.09 -1.45
C VAL A 126 7.77 14.02 -2.56
N LEU A 127 9.03 13.75 -2.22
CA LEU A 127 10.11 13.63 -3.20
C LEU A 127 9.89 12.45 -4.16
N THR A 128 9.44 11.31 -3.65
CA THR A 128 9.07 10.13 -4.45
C THR A 128 7.96 10.48 -5.44
N SER A 129 6.93 11.19 -5.00
CA SER A 129 5.80 11.58 -5.86
C SER A 129 6.22 12.62 -6.91
N VAL A 130 7.10 13.57 -6.56
CA VAL A 130 7.71 14.50 -7.54
C VAL A 130 8.48 13.72 -8.59
N MET A 131 9.34 12.78 -8.19
CA MET A 131 10.09 11.94 -9.11
C MET A 131 9.16 11.13 -10.02
N HIS A 132 8.10 10.54 -9.46
CA HIS A 132 7.18 9.68 -10.19
C HIS A 132 6.27 10.45 -11.15
N CYS A 133 5.68 11.58 -10.71
CA CYS A 133 4.67 12.29 -11.49
C CYS A 133 5.23 13.44 -12.34
N ALA A 134 6.40 13.99 -11.99
CA ALA A 134 6.92 15.19 -12.63
C ALA A 134 8.26 14.99 -13.36
N THR A 135 8.83 13.77 -13.36
CA THR A 135 10.09 13.50 -14.05
C THR A 135 10.00 12.33 -15.02
N PRO A 136 10.88 12.23 -16.02
CA PRO A 136 10.94 11.08 -16.93
C PRO A 136 11.23 9.74 -16.24
N LEU A 137 11.79 9.75 -15.03
CA LEU A 137 12.07 8.55 -14.24
C LEU A 137 10.78 7.79 -13.88
N GLY A 138 9.66 8.49 -13.66
CA GLY A 138 8.36 7.87 -13.42
C GLY A 138 7.80 7.10 -14.63
N ASN A 139 8.31 7.37 -15.83
CA ASN A 139 7.94 6.66 -17.06
C ASN A 139 8.84 5.44 -17.35
N HIS A 140 9.86 5.21 -16.54
CA HIS A 140 10.80 4.10 -16.69
C HIS A 140 10.59 3.07 -15.57
N TRP A 141 10.61 1.76 -15.91
CA TRP A 141 10.37 0.68 -14.95
C TRP A 141 11.23 0.78 -13.69
N PHE A 142 12.50 1.17 -13.84
CA PHE A 142 13.40 1.30 -12.68
C PHE A 142 12.96 2.41 -11.73
N GLY A 143 12.69 3.61 -12.24
CA GLY A 143 12.21 4.73 -11.45
C GLY A 143 10.82 4.46 -10.85
N LYS A 144 9.87 3.98 -11.67
CA LYS A 144 8.50 3.67 -11.24
C LYS A 144 8.47 2.55 -10.20
N ASN A 145 9.08 1.40 -10.49
CA ASN A 145 8.91 0.19 -9.69
C ASN A 145 10.00 0.08 -8.60
N CYS A 146 11.29 0.17 -8.98
CA CYS A 146 12.35 -0.06 -8.00
C CYS A 146 12.52 1.11 -7.05
N ILE A 147 12.43 2.37 -7.51
CA ILE A 147 12.61 3.54 -6.64
C ILE A 147 11.28 3.94 -6.00
N ALA A 148 10.26 4.34 -6.80
CA ALA A 148 9.05 4.92 -6.23
C ALA A 148 8.28 3.97 -5.33
N MET A 149 8.16 2.70 -5.70
CA MET A 149 7.43 1.73 -4.87
C MET A 149 8.19 1.35 -3.61
N THR A 150 9.53 1.22 -3.68
CA THR A 150 10.36 0.95 -2.49
C THR A 150 10.31 2.12 -1.51
N THR A 151 10.57 3.35 -1.97
CA THR A 151 10.56 4.54 -1.11
C THR A 151 9.17 4.90 -0.62
N GLY A 152 8.14 4.69 -1.46
CA GLY A 152 6.74 4.86 -1.07
C GLY A 152 6.34 3.87 0.02
N ALA A 153 6.62 2.58 -0.14
CA ALA A 153 6.35 1.59 0.90
C ALA A 153 7.11 1.89 2.20
N TRP A 154 8.38 2.32 2.11
CA TRP A 154 9.16 2.74 3.27
C TRP A 154 8.52 3.94 3.99
N ALA A 155 8.08 4.93 3.25
CA ALA A 155 7.40 6.10 3.81
C ALA A 155 6.06 5.70 4.46
N LEU A 156 5.26 4.89 3.78
CA LEU A 156 3.99 4.38 4.27
C LEU A 156 4.14 3.64 5.60
N LEU A 157 4.98 2.62 5.62
CA LEU A 157 5.15 1.75 6.79
C LEU A 157 5.81 2.49 7.94
N GLY A 158 6.88 3.27 7.66
CA GLY A 158 7.56 4.08 8.65
C GLY A 158 6.66 5.13 9.29
N GLY A 159 5.85 5.84 8.49
CA GLY A 159 4.89 6.81 8.98
C GLY A 159 3.75 6.18 9.77
N SER A 160 3.21 5.06 9.27
CA SER A 160 2.14 4.33 9.96
C SER A 160 2.56 3.83 11.34
N TRP A 161 3.80 3.35 11.48
CA TRP A 161 4.33 2.94 12.78
C TRP A 161 4.59 4.12 13.70
N LYS A 162 5.30 5.16 13.20
CA LYS A 162 5.69 6.34 13.99
C LYS A 162 4.52 7.18 14.49
N ALA A 163 3.39 7.17 13.79
CA ALA A 163 2.16 7.80 14.26
C ALA A 163 1.64 7.17 15.57
N ILE A 164 2.04 5.93 15.87
CA ILE A 164 1.61 5.17 17.04
C ILE A 164 2.72 5.06 18.09
N ALA A 165 3.92 4.60 17.69
CA ALA A 165 5.03 4.29 18.58
C ALA A 165 6.39 4.58 17.92
N PRO A 166 7.47 4.79 18.70
CA PRO A 166 8.83 4.88 18.17
C PRO A 166 9.23 3.61 17.43
N LEU A 167 10.10 3.77 16.40
CA LEU A 167 10.70 2.63 15.71
C LEU A 167 11.74 1.94 16.59
N THR A 168 11.79 0.60 16.47
CA THR A 168 12.90 -0.20 16.98
C THR A 168 13.81 -0.63 15.83
N PRO A 169 15.07 -1.01 16.07
CA PRO A 169 15.95 -1.52 15.01
C PRO A 169 15.32 -2.71 14.24
N ARG A 170 14.59 -3.58 14.94
CA ARG A 170 13.87 -4.70 14.33
C ARG A 170 12.77 -4.22 13.40
N THR A 171 11.97 -3.25 13.83
CA THR A 171 10.89 -2.66 13.02
C THR A 171 11.46 -1.97 11.78
N GLU A 172 12.57 -1.25 11.91
CA GLU A 172 13.26 -0.62 10.77
C GLU A 172 13.73 -1.66 9.75
N HIS A 173 14.28 -2.79 10.20
CA HIS A 173 14.64 -3.90 9.33
C HIS A 173 13.43 -4.49 8.59
N PHE A 174 12.30 -4.65 9.28
CA PHE A 174 11.07 -5.13 8.66
C PHE A 174 10.55 -4.14 7.60
N ILE A 175 10.52 -2.85 7.93
CA ILE A 175 10.11 -1.79 6.99
C ILE A 175 10.98 -1.83 5.74
N LEU A 176 12.30 -1.88 5.90
CA LEU A 176 13.23 -1.94 4.77
C LEU A 176 13.00 -3.19 3.91
N ALA A 177 12.92 -4.36 4.54
CA ALA A 177 12.73 -5.63 3.83
C ALA A 177 11.40 -5.65 3.05
N VAL A 178 10.29 -5.25 3.68
CA VAL A 178 8.98 -5.24 3.03
C VAL A 178 8.91 -4.20 1.92
N SER A 179 9.60 -3.07 2.08
CA SER A 179 9.71 -2.04 1.04
C SER A 179 10.48 -2.51 -0.18
N LEU A 180 11.61 -3.21 0.03
CA LEU A 180 12.37 -3.84 -1.06
C LEU A 180 11.56 -4.94 -1.74
N TRP A 181 10.87 -5.78 -0.96
CA TRP A 181 9.96 -6.80 -1.48
C TRP A 181 8.90 -6.18 -2.39
N ALA A 182 8.26 -5.09 -1.95
CA ALA A 182 7.24 -4.39 -2.73
C ALA A 182 7.81 -3.85 -4.06
N GLY A 183 8.97 -3.18 -4.03
CA GLY A 183 9.62 -2.65 -5.21
C GLY A 183 10.04 -3.73 -6.23
N LEU A 184 10.55 -4.87 -5.75
CA LEU A 184 10.94 -6.01 -6.59
C LEU A 184 9.75 -6.59 -7.37
N LEU A 185 8.58 -6.70 -6.73
CA LEU A 185 7.42 -7.40 -7.30
C LEU A 185 6.39 -6.47 -7.97
N THR A 186 6.52 -5.15 -7.86
CA THR A 186 5.54 -4.20 -8.44
C THR A 186 5.37 -4.32 -9.95
N SER A 187 6.39 -4.82 -10.68
CA SER A 187 6.28 -5.08 -12.13
C SER A 187 5.14 -6.04 -12.50
N ILE A 188 4.55 -6.75 -11.54
CA ILE A 188 3.31 -7.53 -11.71
C ILE A 188 2.14 -6.62 -12.13
N GLN A 189 2.09 -5.38 -11.63
CA GLN A 189 1.10 -4.39 -12.01
C GLN A 189 1.21 -4.04 -13.50
N ASP A 190 2.42 -3.88 -14.00
CA ASP A 190 2.66 -3.44 -15.37
C ASP A 190 2.15 -4.44 -16.42
N LEU A 191 2.04 -5.74 -16.07
CA LEU A 191 1.46 -6.75 -16.97
C LEU A 191 -0.01 -6.46 -17.28
N ARG A 192 -0.75 -5.91 -16.34
CA ARG A 192 -2.14 -5.52 -16.49
C ARG A 192 -2.31 -4.24 -17.30
N ASP A 193 -1.40 -3.28 -17.10
CA ASP A 193 -1.53 -1.90 -17.57
C ASP A 193 -0.81 -1.65 -18.92
N MET A 194 -0.34 -2.71 -19.63
CA MET A 194 0.48 -2.62 -20.85
C MET A 194 -0.13 -1.74 -21.95
N LYS A 195 -1.46 -1.71 -22.10
CA LYS A 195 -2.12 -0.94 -23.18
C LYS A 195 -2.02 0.56 -22.93
N GLY A 196 -2.38 1.01 -21.74
CA GLY A 196 -2.28 2.41 -21.37
C GLY A 196 -0.84 2.89 -21.29
N ASP A 197 0.05 2.09 -20.67
CA ASP A 197 1.49 2.40 -20.60
C ASP A 197 2.10 2.57 -22.01
N ALA A 198 1.74 1.71 -22.97
CA ALA A 198 2.21 1.81 -24.36
C ALA A 198 1.71 3.08 -25.05
N ALA A 199 0.44 3.45 -24.84
CA ALA A 199 -0.18 4.62 -25.47
C ALA A 199 0.49 5.94 -25.10
N ILE A 200 1.06 6.04 -23.88
CA ILE A 200 1.77 7.23 -23.41
C ILE A 200 3.31 7.10 -23.47
N GLY A 201 3.81 6.03 -24.11
CA GLY A 201 5.24 5.82 -24.36
C GLY A 201 6.04 5.46 -23.10
N ARG A 202 5.41 4.91 -22.04
CA ARG A 202 6.13 4.40 -20.87
C ARG A 202 7.05 3.24 -21.24
N LYS A 203 8.17 3.15 -20.52
CA LYS A 203 9.17 2.06 -20.65
C LYS A 203 9.06 1.13 -19.46
N THR A 204 7.88 0.51 -19.27
CA THR A 204 7.66 -0.50 -18.24
C THR A 204 8.33 -1.82 -18.61
N LEU A 205 8.59 -2.68 -17.60
CA LEU A 205 9.37 -3.90 -17.79
C LEU A 205 8.78 -4.82 -18.90
N PRO A 206 7.44 -5.07 -18.95
CA PRO A 206 6.87 -5.88 -20.02
C PRO A 206 6.92 -5.22 -21.40
N LEU A 207 6.92 -3.89 -21.48
CA LEU A 207 7.06 -3.18 -22.76
C LEU A 207 8.50 -3.18 -23.30
N VAL A 208 9.49 -3.14 -22.40
CA VAL A 208 10.92 -3.19 -22.77
C VAL A 208 11.36 -4.61 -23.14
N LEU A 209 10.95 -5.62 -22.38
CA LEU A 209 11.42 -7.01 -22.54
C LEU A 209 10.46 -7.92 -23.32
N GLY A 210 9.22 -7.47 -23.51
CA GLY A 210 8.10 -8.30 -23.96
C GLY A 210 7.45 -9.08 -22.79
N SER A 211 6.11 -9.28 -22.86
CA SER A 211 5.31 -9.92 -21.81
C SER A 211 5.89 -11.27 -21.36
N SER A 212 6.22 -12.15 -22.30
CA SER A 212 6.70 -13.51 -21.97
C SER A 212 8.04 -13.52 -21.23
N ARG A 213 9.01 -12.67 -21.63
CA ARG A 213 10.30 -12.57 -20.92
C ARG A 213 10.13 -11.92 -19.54
N CYS A 214 9.30 -10.88 -19.45
CA CYS A 214 8.99 -10.21 -18.21
C CYS A 214 8.40 -11.20 -17.19
N ARG A 215 7.40 -12.01 -17.56
CA ARG A 215 6.79 -13.04 -16.71
C ARG A 215 7.81 -14.04 -16.18
N ARG A 216 8.74 -14.51 -17.03
CA ARG A 216 9.83 -15.41 -16.62
C ARG A 216 10.79 -14.74 -15.63
N ILE A 217 11.17 -13.49 -15.86
CA ILE A 217 12.05 -12.75 -14.95
C ILE A 217 11.36 -12.55 -13.60
N ILE A 218 10.11 -12.12 -13.57
CA ILE A 218 9.39 -11.97 -12.30
C ILE A 218 9.33 -13.30 -11.57
N THR A 219 8.96 -14.38 -12.24
CA THR A 219 8.73 -15.69 -11.59
C THR A 219 10.02 -16.34 -11.11
N PHE A 220 11.07 -16.36 -11.94
CA PHE A 220 12.28 -17.16 -11.65
C PHE A 220 13.41 -16.35 -11.02
N PHE A 221 13.33 -15.01 -11.03
CA PHE A 221 14.37 -14.17 -10.43
C PHE A 221 13.83 -13.23 -9.35
N LEU A 222 12.76 -12.46 -9.63
CA LEU A 222 12.29 -11.46 -8.68
C LEU A 222 11.53 -12.08 -7.50
N ILE A 223 10.72 -13.12 -7.71
CA ILE A 223 10.07 -13.84 -6.60
C ILE A 223 11.09 -14.53 -5.70
N PRO A 224 12.07 -15.32 -6.18
CA PRO A 224 13.13 -15.85 -5.31
C PRO A 224 13.94 -14.75 -4.60
N ALA A 225 14.31 -13.67 -5.29
CA ALA A 225 15.01 -12.54 -4.66
C ALA A 225 14.17 -11.89 -3.54
N SER A 226 12.87 -11.73 -3.76
CA SER A 226 11.96 -11.18 -2.73
C SER A 226 11.82 -12.11 -1.52
N LEU A 227 11.82 -13.44 -1.73
CA LEU A 227 11.85 -14.41 -0.63
C LEU A 227 13.17 -14.38 0.13
N LEU A 228 14.31 -14.17 -0.56
CA LEU A 228 15.62 -14.00 0.10
C LEU A 228 15.64 -12.74 0.96
N VAL A 229 15.04 -11.63 0.53
CA VAL A 229 14.88 -10.41 1.32
C VAL A 229 14.05 -10.68 2.59
N LEU A 230 12.94 -11.40 2.46
CA LEU A 230 12.11 -11.78 3.62
C LEU A 230 12.82 -12.76 4.54
N TRP A 231 13.64 -13.66 4.01
CA TRP A 231 14.44 -14.59 4.81
C TRP A 231 15.55 -13.84 5.58
N GLY A 232 16.30 -12.98 4.92
CA GLY A 232 17.38 -12.19 5.53
C GLY A 232 16.91 -11.26 6.65
N SER A 233 15.64 -10.80 6.59
CA SER A 233 15.02 -9.98 7.65
C SER A 233 14.40 -10.81 8.77
N GLY A 234 14.29 -12.12 8.63
CA GLY A 234 13.60 -13.01 9.57
C GLY A 234 12.07 -13.09 9.36
N ILE A 235 11.50 -12.30 8.45
CA ILE A 235 10.04 -12.30 8.20
C ILE A 235 9.58 -13.66 7.66
N LEU A 236 10.35 -14.27 6.76
CA LEU A 236 10.01 -15.58 6.22
C LEU A 236 9.88 -16.65 7.31
N SER A 237 10.67 -16.54 8.38
CA SER A 237 10.65 -17.49 9.50
C SER A 237 9.40 -17.41 10.37
N ILE A 238 8.63 -16.31 10.29
CA ILE A 238 7.38 -16.15 11.06
C ILE A 238 6.30 -17.12 10.55
N ALA A 239 6.18 -17.26 9.21
CA ALA A 239 5.17 -18.11 8.58
C ALA A 239 5.70 -18.73 7.26
N PRO A 240 6.74 -19.61 7.32
CA PRO A 240 7.48 -20.03 6.13
C PRO A 240 6.60 -20.76 5.11
N ALA A 241 5.78 -21.70 5.53
CA ALA A 241 4.91 -22.46 4.63
C ALA A 241 3.92 -21.54 3.90
N SER A 242 3.24 -20.64 4.63
CA SER A 242 2.25 -19.73 4.07
C SER A 242 2.89 -18.76 3.06
N LEU A 243 4.05 -18.19 3.41
CA LEU A 243 4.74 -17.24 2.53
C LEU A 243 5.31 -17.93 1.29
N ILE A 244 5.88 -19.13 1.40
CA ILE A 244 6.39 -19.88 0.25
C ILE A 244 5.22 -20.26 -0.68
N VAL A 245 4.12 -20.80 -0.14
CA VAL A 245 2.97 -21.21 -0.94
C VAL A 245 2.34 -20.05 -1.69
N VAL A 246 2.14 -18.88 -1.05
CA VAL A 246 1.54 -17.73 -1.72
C VAL A 246 2.45 -17.18 -2.82
N HIS A 247 3.78 -17.17 -2.64
CA HIS A 247 4.72 -16.74 -3.67
C HIS A 247 4.80 -17.74 -4.84
N ALA A 248 4.77 -19.05 -4.56
CA ALA A 248 4.70 -20.08 -5.59
C ALA A 248 3.39 -19.95 -6.41
N PHE A 249 2.27 -19.73 -5.73
CA PHE A 249 0.97 -19.49 -6.38
C PHE A 249 1.00 -18.20 -7.24
N LEU A 250 1.62 -17.15 -6.74
CA LEU A 250 1.79 -15.90 -7.49
C LEU A 250 2.60 -16.15 -8.77
N GLY A 251 3.73 -16.88 -8.68
CA GLY A 251 4.56 -17.26 -9.82
C GLY A 251 3.79 -18.12 -10.85
N TYR A 252 3.02 -19.11 -10.38
CA TYR A 252 2.15 -19.91 -11.24
C TYR A 252 1.15 -19.05 -12.01
N ARG A 253 0.52 -18.09 -11.34
CA ARG A 253 -0.44 -17.19 -11.98
C ARG A 253 0.22 -16.26 -13.01
N ILE A 254 1.41 -15.72 -12.69
CA ILE A 254 2.16 -14.84 -13.61
C ILE A 254 2.53 -15.57 -14.89
N MET A 255 2.92 -16.83 -14.80
CA MET A 255 3.27 -17.64 -15.98
C MET A 255 2.06 -17.99 -16.85
N ASN A 256 0.84 -18.01 -16.31
CA ASN A 256 -0.39 -18.25 -17.06
C ASN A 256 -0.93 -16.95 -17.66
N ASP A 257 -0.46 -16.59 -18.85
CA ASP A 257 -0.95 -15.43 -19.59
C ASP A 257 -2.37 -15.67 -20.12
N LYS A 258 -3.36 -15.06 -19.49
CA LYS A 258 -4.78 -15.12 -19.82
C LYS A 258 -5.39 -13.72 -20.03
N GLY A 259 -4.54 -12.74 -20.36
CA GLY A 259 -4.93 -11.36 -20.63
C GLY A 259 -5.07 -10.47 -19.38
N SER A 260 -5.34 -9.18 -19.62
CA SER A 260 -5.29 -8.11 -18.61
C SER A 260 -6.20 -8.34 -17.39
N TYR A 261 -7.36 -8.95 -17.55
CA TYR A 261 -8.25 -9.28 -16.42
C TYR A 261 -7.64 -10.34 -15.47
N HIS A 262 -6.96 -11.35 -16.03
CA HIS A 262 -6.22 -12.33 -15.25
C HIS A 262 -5.04 -11.68 -14.52
N ASP A 263 -4.32 -10.79 -15.20
CA ASP A 263 -3.19 -10.06 -14.64
C ASP A 263 -3.64 -9.08 -13.55
N HIS A 264 -4.82 -8.47 -13.70
CA HIS A 264 -5.43 -7.67 -12.65
C HIS A 264 -5.68 -8.50 -11.38
N LYS A 265 -6.27 -9.69 -11.50
CA LYS A 265 -6.47 -10.58 -10.35
C LYS A 265 -5.14 -11.04 -9.73
N THR A 266 -4.12 -11.24 -10.55
CA THR A 266 -2.77 -11.60 -10.09
C THR A 266 -2.14 -10.44 -9.32
N TYR A 267 -2.28 -9.21 -9.80
CA TYR A 267 -1.90 -8.01 -9.06
C TYR A 267 -2.64 -7.88 -7.72
N MET A 268 -3.94 -8.16 -7.67
CA MET A 268 -4.68 -8.14 -6.40
C MET A 268 -4.15 -9.17 -5.39
N ILE A 269 -3.73 -10.35 -5.86
CA ILE A 269 -3.08 -11.35 -4.99
C ILE A 269 -1.74 -10.81 -4.46
N TYR A 270 -0.95 -10.14 -5.29
CA TYR A 270 0.27 -9.45 -4.83
C TYR A 270 -0.03 -8.43 -3.73
N THR A 271 -1.06 -7.58 -3.89
CA THR A 271 -1.42 -6.59 -2.86
C THR A 271 -1.92 -7.25 -1.57
N TYR A 272 -2.66 -8.35 -1.67
CA TYR A 272 -3.07 -9.12 -0.49
C TYR A 272 -1.90 -9.86 0.17
N THR A 273 -0.90 -10.29 -0.62
CA THR A 273 0.35 -10.85 -0.07
C THR A 273 1.12 -9.80 0.73
N PHE A 274 1.15 -8.55 0.26
CA PHE A 274 1.69 -7.42 1.01
C PHE A 274 1.00 -7.26 2.37
N CYS A 275 -0.33 -7.22 2.38
CA CYS A 275 -1.11 -7.16 3.62
C CYS A 275 -0.86 -8.37 4.54
N LEU A 276 -0.73 -9.58 3.97
CA LEU A 276 -0.46 -10.80 4.72
C LEU A 276 0.91 -10.78 5.40
N ILE A 277 1.96 -10.34 4.69
CA ILE A 277 3.29 -10.16 5.26
C ILE A 277 3.25 -9.20 6.46
N LEU A 278 2.57 -8.07 6.30
CA LEU A 278 2.42 -7.08 7.36
C LEU A 278 1.60 -7.60 8.54
N ALA A 279 0.57 -8.39 8.29
CA ALA A 279 -0.20 -9.04 9.35
C ALA A 279 0.68 -10.00 10.16
N PHE A 280 1.51 -10.82 9.52
CA PHE A 280 2.44 -11.70 10.22
C PHE A 280 3.45 -10.91 11.05
N THR A 281 4.03 -9.83 10.52
CA THR A 281 4.95 -8.98 11.30
C THR A 281 4.27 -8.26 12.46
N ALA A 282 3.03 -7.81 12.27
CA ALA A 282 2.24 -7.17 13.33
C ALA A 282 1.85 -8.15 14.45
N LEU A 283 1.68 -9.42 14.12
CA LEU A 283 1.28 -10.48 15.04
C LEU A 283 2.48 -11.29 15.59
N GLU A 284 3.70 -10.94 15.21
CA GLU A 284 4.91 -11.60 15.68
C GLU A 284 4.99 -11.61 17.20
N GLY A 285 5.37 -12.77 17.79
CA GLY A 285 5.50 -12.95 19.23
C GLY A 285 4.16 -13.04 20.00
N LEU A 286 3.01 -13.14 19.31
CA LEU A 286 1.78 -13.56 19.95
C LEU A 286 1.85 -15.02 20.34
N ASP A 287 1.63 -15.28 21.62
CA ASP A 287 1.34 -16.63 22.10
C ASP A 287 -0.10 -16.99 21.69
N TRP A 288 -0.21 -17.63 20.52
CA TRP A 288 -1.52 -18.00 19.95
C TRP A 288 -2.33 -18.90 20.89
N SER A 289 -1.67 -19.73 21.73
CA SER A 289 -2.36 -20.59 22.68
C SER A 289 -3.12 -19.78 23.71
N LYS A 290 -2.50 -18.73 24.27
CA LYS A 290 -3.14 -17.82 25.22
C LYS A 290 -4.20 -16.94 24.56
N SER A 291 -3.95 -16.50 23.33
CA SER A 291 -4.89 -15.66 22.59
C SER A 291 -6.16 -16.41 22.21
N VAL A 292 -6.04 -17.65 21.72
CA VAL A 292 -7.17 -18.53 21.43
C VAL A 292 -7.94 -18.88 22.70
N HIS A 293 -7.25 -19.21 23.78
CA HIS A 293 -7.90 -19.48 25.08
C HIS A 293 -8.69 -18.27 25.58
N THR A 294 -8.14 -17.06 25.46
CA THR A 294 -8.82 -15.82 25.85
C THR A 294 -10.06 -15.55 24.98
N ILE A 295 -9.95 -15.73 23.65
CA ILE A 295 -11.08 -15.56 22.72
C ILE A 295 -12.17 -16.60 22.99
N VAL A 296 -11.80 -17.86 23.19
CA VAL A 296 -12.73 -18.94 23.52
C VAL A 296 -13.45 -18.64 24.85
N LYS A 297 -12.72 -18.15 25.85
CA LYS A 297 -13.29 -17.75 27.14
C LYS A 297 -14.23 -16.56 27.03
N LEU A 298 -13.98 -15.62 26.09
CA LEU A 298 -14.88 -14.49 25.83
C LEU A 298 -16.13 -14.88 25.04
N MET A 299 -16.03 -15.91 24.18
CA MET A 299 -17.12 -16.36 23.32
C MET A 299 -18.01 -17.43 23.94
N LEU A 300 -17.51 -18.20 24.90
CA LEU A 300 -18.26 -19.25 25.56
C LEU A 300 -18.54 -18.90 27.01
N PRO A 301 -19.80 -18.95 27.49
CA PRO A 301 -20.11 -18.79 28.90
C PRO A 301 -19.44 -19.89 29.73
N ASP A 302 -18.98 -19.55 30.94
CA ASP A 302 -18.17 -20.42 31.83
C ASP A 302 -18.71 -21.86 32.05
N ARG A 303 -19.98 -22.10 31.76
CA ARG A 303 -20.60 -23.44 31.86
C ARG A 303 -20.27 -24.41 30.71
N ALA A 304 -19.73 -23.91 29.58
CA ALA A 304 -19.41 -24.76 28.44
C ALA A 304 -17.98 -25.32 28.44
N ILE A 305 -17.08 -24.70 29.20
CA ILE A 305 -15.65 -25.06 29.23
C ILE A 305 -15.39 -26.34 30.01
N THR A 306 -16.24 -26.67 31.01
CA THR A 306 -16.10 -27.86 31.86
C THR A 306 -16.53 -29.18 31.20
N GLN A 307 -17.08 -29.16 29.98
CA GLN A 307 -17.47 -30.36 29.25
C GLN A 307 -16.47 -30.82 28.19
N PHE A 308 -15.41 -30.05 27.93
CA PHE A 308 -14.41 -30.33 26.87
C PHE A 308 -12.97 -30.44 27.36
N LEU A 309 -12.73 -30.35 28.67
CA LEU A 309 -11.47 -30.71 29.34
C LEU A 309 -11.71 -31.95 30.23
#